data_0dad64862f9cfe3c20b955dff3d5e2ba
#
_entry.id   0dad64862f9cfe3c20b955dff3d5e2ba
#
_cell.length_a   1.000
_cell.length_b   1.000
_cell.length_c   1.000
_cell.angle_alpha   90.00
_cell.angle_beta   90.00
_cell.angle_gamma   90.00
#
_symmetry.space_group_name_H-M   'P 1'
#
loop_
_entity.id
_entity.type
_entity.pdbx_description
1 polymer ?
#
loop_
_entity_poly.entity_id
_entity_poly.type
_entity_poly.pdbx_seq_one_letter_code
_entity_poly.pdbx_strand_id
1 'polypeptide(L)' 'MPSTSDIAGLAALAICESLLLSLYDRKILPSHEIMGILADAASAHTNAPAGPTHAVTHKAVAAMIQKIIDSDSTVRRN' A
#
# COMPACT_ATOMS: atom_id res chain seq x y z
N MET A 1 -8.37 14.43 16.97
CA MET A 1 -9.01 14.67 15.65
C MET A 1 -8.00 14.46 14.54
N PRO A 2 -8.34 13.71 13.50
CA PRO A 2 -7.43 13.57 12.39
C PRO A 2 -7.27 14.88 11.62
N SER A 3 -6.08 15.12 11.12
CA SER A 3 -5.79 16.32 10.32
C SER A 3 -6.37 16.14 8.91
N THR A 4 -6.40 17.25 8.14
CA THR A 4 -6.79 17.19 6.74
C THR A 4 -5.87 16.25 5.95
N SER A 5 -4.57 16.24 6.28
CA SER A 5 -3.61 15.33 5.64
C SER A 5 -3.93 13.87 5.95
N ASP A 6 -4.32 13.57 7.18
CA ASP A 6 -4.69 12.20 7.56
C ASP A 6 -5.93 11.75 6.81
N ILE A 7 -6.91 12.63 6.68
CA ILE A 7 -8.15 12.34 5.96
C ILE A 7 -7.87 12.12 4.48
N ALA A 8 -7.05 12.99 3.88
CA ALA A 8 -6.67 12.86 2.47
C ALA A 8 -5.92 11.55 2.22
N GLY A 9 -5.03 11.18 3.14
CA GLY A 9 -4.29 9.92 3.06
C GLY A 9 -5.20 8.71 3.11
N LEU A 10 -6.16 8.71 4.00
CA LEU A 10 -7.12 7.62 4.10
C LEU A 10 -8.00 7.53 2.85
N ALA A 11 -8.40 8.67 2.32
CA ALA A 11 -9.18 8.70 1.07
C ALA A 11 -8.36 8.15 -0.10
N ALA A 12 -7.11 8.57 -0.22
CA ALA A 12 -6.22 8.10 -1.27
C ALA A 12 -5.99 6.58 -1.16
N LEU A 13 -5.80 6.09 0.06
CA LEU A 13 -5.63 4.66 0.30
C LEU A 13 -6.87 3.88 -0.14
N ALA A 14 -8.05 4.35 0.24
CA ALA A 14 -9.29 3.68 -0.14
C ALA A 14 -9.47 3.65 -1.66
N ILE A 15 -9.18 4.75 -2.34
CA ILE A 15 -9.27 4.82 -3.80
C ILE A 15 -8.29 3.84 -4.44
N CYS A 16 -7.06 3.81 -3.98
CA CYS A 16 -6.03 2.92 -4.53
C CYS A 16 -6.38 1.45 -4.31
N GLU A 17 -6.88 1.09 -3.13
CA GLU A 17 -7.28 -0.27 -2.85
C GLU A 17 -8.45 -0.71 -3.75
N SER A 18 -9.43 0.17 -3.93
CA SER A 18 -10.56 -0.11 -4.81
C SER A 18 -10.10 -0.27 -6.26
N LEU A 19 -9.15 0.54 -6.69
CA LEU A 19 -8.61 0.47 -8.04
C LEU A 19 -7.88 -0.86 -8.26
N LEU A 20 -7.03 -1.26 -7.32
CA LEU A 20 -6.31 -2.52 -7.42
C LEU A 20 -7.26 -3.71 -7.44
N LEU A 21 -8.29 -3.68 -6.61
CA LEU A 21 -9.29 -4.73 -6.58
C LEU A 21 -10.04 -4.82 -7.90
N SER A 22 -10.40 -3.67 -8.48
CA SER A 22 -11.09 -3.61 -9.76
C SER A 22 -10.24 -4.20 -10.88
N LEU A 23 -8.94 -3.88 -10.90
CA LEU A 23 -8.01 -4.42 -11.88
C LEU A 23 -7.90 -5.93 -11.79
N TYR A 24 -7.89 -6.45 -10.57
CA TYR A 24 -7.86 -7.89 -10.34
C TYR A 24 -9.19 -8.55 -10.77
N ASP A 25 -10.31 -7.99 -10.34
CA ASP A 25 -11.64 -8.57 -10.63
C ASP A 25 -11.94 -8.57 -12.11
N ARG A 26 -11.45 -7.58 -12.84
CA ARG A 26 -11.65 -7.50 -14.30
C ARG A 26 -10.59 -8.26 -15.08
N LYS A 27 -9.69 -8.93 -14.38
CA LYS A 27 -8.61 -9.73 -14.98
C LYS A 27 -7.65 -8.92 -15.86
N ILE A 28 -7.52 -7.63 -15.55
CA ILE A 28 -6.55 -6.76 -16.24
C ILE A 28 -5.17 -7.04 -15.67
N LEU A 29 -5.06 -7.17 -14.33
CA LEU A 29 -3.82 -7.54 -13.66
C LEU A 29 -4.04 -8.78 -12.81
N PRO A 30 -3.22 -9.83 -12.98
CA PRO A 30 -3.28 -10.99 -12.11
C PRO A 30 -2.77 -10.65 -10.70
N SER A 31 -3.11 -11.48 -9.73
CA SER A 31 -2.79 -11.19 -8.33
C SER A 31 -1.29 -11.01 -8.08
N HIS A 32 -0.42 -11.75 -8.77
CA HIS A 32 1.02 -11.60 -8.56
C HIS A 32 1.55 -10.24 -9.04
N GLU A 33 0.92 -9.66 -10.06
CA GLU A 33 1.28 -8.31 -10.52
C GLU A 33 0.87 -7.27 -9.49
N ILE A 34 -0.32 -7.43 -8.91
CA ILE A 34 -0.82 -6.53 -7.87
C ILE A 34 0.08 -6.61 -6.63
N MET A 35 0.46 -7.81 -6.23
CA MET A 35 1.38 -8.00 -5.11
C MET A 35 2.74 -7.37 -5.40
N GLY A 36 3.19 -7.44 -6.66
CA GLY A 36 4.43 -6.80 -7.09
C GLY A 36 4.37 -5.28 -6.94
N ILE A 37 3.25 -4.67 -7.32
CA ILE A 37 3.05 -3.22 -7.16
C ILE A 37 3.16 -2.83 -5.69
N LEU A 38 2.49 -3.58 -4.81
CA LEU A 38 2.52 -3.30 -3.38
C LEU A 38 3.91 -3.51 -2.79
N ALA A 39 4.60 -4.57 -3.20
CA ALA A 39 5.96 -4.83 -2.74
C ALA A 39 6.93 -3.73 -3.19
N ASP A 40 6.80 -3.26 -4.43
CA ASP A 40 7.62 -2.18 -4.96
C ASP A 40 7.37 -0.88 -4.20
N ALA A 41 6.11 -0.59 -3.86
CA ALA A 41 5.76 0.60 -3.09
C ALA A 41 6.37 0.53 -1.68
N ALA A 42 6.31 -0.63 -1.04
CA ALA A 42 6.91 -0.81 0.28
C ALA A 42 8.42 -0.62 0.21
N SER A 43 9.08 -1.20 -0.81
CA SER A 43 10.52 -1.07 -1.00
C SER A 43 10.94 0.38 -1.24
N ALA A 44 10.14 1.12 -2.00
CA ALA A 44 10.43 2.53 -2.27
C ALA A 44 10.49 3.34 -0.97
N HIS A 45 9.59 3.06 -0.02
CA HIS A 45 9.61 3.75 1.27
C HIS A 45 10.72 3.23 2.18
N THR A 46 10.98 1.93 2.17
CA THR A 46 12.06 1.35 2.98
C THR A 46 13.41 1.93 2.58
N ASN A 47 13.63 2.13 1.29
CA ASN A 47 14.92 2.57 0.76
C ASN A 47 14.99 4.07 0.50
N ALA A 48 13.94 4.82 0.81
CA ALA A 48 13.91 6.26 0.53
C ALA A 48 14.98 6.98 1.33
N PRO A 49 15.78 7.85 0.68
CA PRO A 49 16.74 8.68 1.40
C PRO A 49 15.97 9.71 2.22
N ALA A 50 16.23 9.75 3.52
CA ALA A 50 15.49 10.63 4.40
C ALA A 50 16.33 10.99 5.61
N GLY A 51 16.08 12.19 6.15
CA GLY A 51 16.64 12.58 7.43
C GLY A 51 15.96 11.81 8.56
N PRO A 52 16.45 11.97 9.79
CA PRO A 52 15.93 11.18 10.93
C PRO A 52 14.41 11.26 11.11
N THR A 53 13.81 12.41 10.86
CA THR A 53 12.38 12.62 11.03
C THR A 53 11.57 11.85 10.01
N HIS A 54 12.02 11.86 8.76
CA HIS A 54 11.31 11.20 7.68
C HIS A 54 11.54 9.70 7.63
N ALA A 55 12.65 9.22 8.18
CA ALA A 55 12.95 7.80 8.24
C ALA A 55 11.88 7.02 9.00
N VAL A 56 11.40 7.57 10.12
CA VAL A 56 10.35 6.94 10.92
C VAL A 56 9.04 6.85 10.12
N THR A 57 8.69 7.93 9.41
CA THR A 57 7.49 7.97 8.59
C THR A 57 7.55 6.96 7.45
N HIS A 58 8.66 6.90 6.72
CA HIS A 58 8.81 5.95 5.61
C HIS A 58 8.74 4.51 6.09
N LYS A 59 9.33 4.24 7.24
CA LYS A 59 9.30 2.90 7.83
C LYS A 59 7.87 2.51 8.21
N ALA A 60 7.12 3.44 8.77
CA ALA A 60 5.73 3.21 9.14
C ALA A 60 4.85 2.97 7.91
N VAL A 61 5.10 3.72 6.82
CA VAL A 61 4.37 3.54 5.56
C VAL A 61 4.67 2.16 4.98
N ALA A 62 5.93 1.76 4.94
CA ALA A 62 6.32 0.44 4.43
C ALA A 62 5.67 -0.67 5.25
N ALA A 63 5.62 -0.52 6.57
CA ALA A 63 4.99 -1.52 7.44
C ALA A 63 3.48 -1.62 7.17
N MET A 64 2.82 -0.49 6.93
CA MET A 64 1.40 -0.48 6.60
C MET A 64 1.13 -1.18 5.27
N ILE A 65 1.96 -0.91 4.26
CA ILE A 65 1.82 -1.56 2.96
C ILE A 65 2.03 -3.06 3.09
N GLN A 66 3.01 -3.49 3.89
CA GLN A 66 3.24 -4.91 4.13
C GLN A 66 2.02 -5.57 4.77
N LYS A 67 1.36 -4.87 5.68
CA LYS A 67 0.15 -5.36 6.32
C LYS A 67 -0.98 -5.55 5.30
N ILE A 68 -1.08 -4.65 4.34
CA ILE A 68 -2.05 -4.76 3.24
C ILE A 68 -1.74 -5.98 2.39
N ILE A 69 -0.47 -6.19 2.05
CA ILE A 69 -0.03 -7.35 1.27
C ILE A 69 -0.43 -8.64 1.98
N ASP A 70 -0.13 -8.73 3.27
CA ASP A 70 -0.40 -9.93 4.05
C ASP A 70 -1.89 -10.23 4.13
N SER A 71 -2.70 -9.19 4.31
CA SER A 71 -4.14 -9.30 4.36
C SER A 71 -4.72 -9.78 3.02
N ASP A 72 -4.29 -9.16 1.93
CA ASP A 72 -4.73 -9.52 0.58
C ASP A 72 -4.34 -10.94 0.22
N SER A 73 -3.11 -11.34 0.54
CA SER A 73 -2.66 -12.70 0.28
C SER A 73 -3.54 -13.73 0.98
N THR A 74 -3.94 -13.44 2.20
CA THR A 74 -4.81 -14.34 2.97
C THR A 74 -6.18 -14.46 2.34
N VAL A 75 -6.76 -13.33 1.93
CA VAL A 75 -8.10 -13.30 1.34
C VAL A 75 -8.11 -13.96 -0.04
N ARG A 76 -7.10 -13.69 -0.85
CA ARG A 76 -7.06 -14.14 -2.25
C ARG A 76 -6.75 -15.62 -2.40
N ARG A 77 -6.21 -16.27 -1.38
CA ARG A 77 -5.95 -17.70 -1.41
C ARG A 77 -7.20 -18.55 -1.41
N ASN A 78 -8.25 -17.97 -0.88
CA ASN A 78 -9.53 -18.68 -0.78
C ASN A 78 -10.44 -18.31 -1.94
#